data_84f0156b2c897b562d95fe9095e52b61
#
_entry.id   84f0156b2c897b562d95fe9095e52b61
#
_cell.length_a   1.000
_cell.length_b   1.000
_cell.length_c   1.000
_cell.angle_alpha   90.00
_cell.angle_beta   90.00
_cell.angle_gamma   90.00
#
_symmetry.space_group_name_H-M   'P 1'
#
loop_
_entity.id
_entity.type
_entity.pdbx_description
1 polymer ?
#
loop_
_entity_poly.entity_id
_entity_poly.type
_entity_poly.pdbx_seq_one_letter_code
_entity_poly.pdbx_strand_id
1 'polypeptide(L)'
;NALRYFRSGGQQMNGWRYMASPDDAEENWYYFKDGRAYSTSYKTTEACGYGIAKIKGETYCFDKKGRMRTGLVELSDGRKFYFDSDGKMKTGRIVVNDDNHDNEVFYFTTSGSIGKRGDGFTGVKDGSLYENGRLVSAEEGMKYEKVTVDGKTYVVNESGKVKTSGTVTDADGVKYKITKDPNGGY
;
A
#
# COMPACT_ATOMS: atom_id res chain seq x y z
N ASN A 1 11.95 -14.45 18.66
CA ASN A 1 11.07 -15.58 19.04
C ASN A 1 9.62 -15.17 18.78
N ALA A 2 8.82 -16.04 18.12
CA ALA A 2 7.40 -15.77 17.91
C ALA A 2 6.62 -15.89 19.22
N LEU A 3 5.69 -14.98 19.44
CA LEU A 3 4.79 -14.98 20.59
C LEU A 3 4.03 -16.30 20.69
N ARG A 4 3.98 -16.89 21.89
CA ARG A 4 3.18 -18.08 22.19
C ARG A 4 2.11 -17.75 23.20
N TYR A 5 0.91 -18.32 23.00
CA TYR A 5 -0.22 -18.15 23.90
C TYR A 5 -0.93 -19.49 24.17
N PHE A 6 -1.17 -19.76 25.44
CA PHE A 6 -1.92 -20.90 25.94
C PHE A 6 -3.10 -20.41 26.77
N ARG A 7 -4.23 -21.07 26.65
CA ARG A 7 -5.41 -20.83 27.50
C ARG A 7 -5.16 -21.36 28.92
N SER A 8 -5.97 -20.92 29.87
CA SER A 8 -6.04 -21.56 31.19
C SER A 8 -6.30 -23.06 31.01
N GLY A 9 -5.43 -23.91 31.55
CA GLY A 9 -5.46 -25.36 31.30
C GLY A 9 -4.48 -25.87 30.26
N GLY A 10 -3.57 -25.01 29.74
CA GLY A 10 -2.46 -25.38 28.85
C GLY A 10 -2.85 -25.63 27.39
N GLN A 11 -4.09 -25.38 27.00
CA GLN A 11 -4.53 -25.54 25.60
C GLN A 11 -3.93 -24.48 24.70
N GLN A 12 -3.43 -24.90 23.53
CA GLN A 12 -2.89 -23.99 22.52
C GLN A 12 -3.97 -23.08 21.95
N MET A 13 -3.67 -21.77 21.88
CA MET A 13 -4.58 -20.80 21.26
C MET A 13 -4.62 -20.99 19.75
N ASN A 14 -5.83 -20.90 19.19
CA ASN A 14 -6.06 -20.80 17.74
C ASN A 14 -7.03 -19.66 17.45
N GLY A 15 -6.83 -18.94 16.34
CA GLY A 15 -7.66 -17.83 15.89
C GLY A 15 -7.22 -16.47 16.41
N TRP A 16 -8.10 -15.49 16.22
CA TRP A 16 -7.84 -14.09 16.56
C TRP A 16 -7.88 -13.84 18.09
N ARG A 17 -6.98 -12.97 18.55
CA ARG A 17 -6.92 -12.49 19.92
C ARG A 17 -6.46 -11.04 19.96
N TYR A 18 -7.21 -10.19 20.66
CA TYR A 18 -6.81 -8.85 21.04
C TYR A 18 -6.20 -8.89 22.45
N MET A 19 -4.99 -8.44 22.63
CA MET A 19 -4.27 -8.55 23.90
C MET A 19 -3.05 -7.63 23.93
N ALA A 20 -2.62 -7.30 25.14
CA ALA A 20 -1.36 -6.59 25.35
C ALA A 20 -0.16 -7.39 24.85
N SER A 21 0.80 -6.70 24.25
CA SER A 21 2.11 -7.27 23.94
C SER A 21 2.88 -7.54 25.24
N PRO A 22 3.57 -8.67 25.36
CA PRO A 22 4.44 -8.90 26.53
C PRO A 22 5.60 -7.89 26.67
N ASP A 23 5.98 -7.24 25.55
CA ASP A 23 7.18 -6.40 25.49
C ASP A 23 6.90 -4.92 25.77
N ASP A 24 5.72 -4.40 25.44
CA ASP A 24 5.43 -2.95 25.44
C ASP A 24 4.05 -2.58 26.01
N ALA A 25 3.28 -3.54 26.50
CA ALA A 25 1.93 -3.39 27.04
C ALA A 25 0.90 -2.78 26.04
N GLU A 26 1.28 -2.52 24.80
CA GLU A 26 0.35 -2.06 23.77
C GLU A 26 -0.60 -3.19 23.35
N GLU A 27 -1.90 -2.90 23.33
CA GLU A 27 -2.90 -3.86 22.86
C GLU A 27 -2.92 -3.92 21.33
N ASN A 28 -2.83 -5.16 20.82
CA ASN A 28 -2.81 -5.44 19.39
C ASN A 28 -3.61 -6.69 19.05
N TRP A 29 -4.03 -6.81 17.80
CA TRP A 29 -4.58 -8.04 17.27
C TRP A 29 -3.47 -9.01 16.86
N TYR A 30 -3.65 -10.28 17.23
CA TYR A 30 -2.80 -11.40 16.86
C TYR A 30 -3.66 -12.53 16.27
N TYR A 31 -3.08 -13.28 15.33
CA TYR A 31 -3.70 -14.52 14.86
C TYR A 31 -2.82 -15.72 15.23
N PHE A 32 -3.38 -16.64 15.98
CA PHE A 32 -2.66 -17.82 16.48
C PHE A 32 -3.02 -19.08 15.69
N LYS A 33 -2.03 -19.92 15.48
CA LYS A 33 -2.16 -21.30 15.03
C LYS A 33 -1.25 -22.18 15.89
N ASP A 34 -1.83 -23.19 16.50
CA ASP A 34 -1.13 -24.13 17.38
C ASP A 34 -0.33 -23.41 18.48
N GLY A 35 -0.98 -22.44 19.12
CA GLY A 35 -0.42 -21.61 20.20
C GLY A 35 0.64 -20.60 19.77
N ARG A 36 0.99 -20.49 18.49
CA ARG A 36 2.00 -19.56 17.99
C ARG A 36 1.39 -18.49 17.11
N ALA A 37 1.77 -17.21 17.35
CA ALA A 37 1.29 -16.09 16.56
C ALA A 37 1.89 -16.10 15.15
N TYR A 38 1.07 -15.76 14.16
CA TYR A 38 1.56 -15.42 12.81
C TYR A 38 2.53 -14.26 12.89
N SER A 39 3.62 -14.32 12.15
CA SER A 39 4.67 -13.31 12.15
C SER A 39 5.50 -13.44 10.87
N THR A 40 6.48 -12.59 10.64
CA THR A 40 7.38 -12.67 9.47
C THR A 40 7.99 -14.06 9.24
N SER A 41 8.18 -14.83 10.31
CA SER A 41 8.83 -16.14 10.27
C SER A 41 7.92 -17.34 10.51
N TYR A 42 6.60 -17.12 10.62
CA TYR A 42 5.67 -18.22 10.91
C TYR A 42 4.31 -18.09 10.24
N LYS A 43 3.98 -19.07 9.37
CA LYS A 43 2.68 -19.19 8.67
C LYS A 43 2.33 -18.00 7.77
N THR A 44 3.31 -17.21 7.36
CA THR A 44 3.16 -16.07 6.46
C THR A 44 4.14 -16.19 5.30
N THR A 45 3.86 -15.46 4.21
CA THR A 45 4.87 -15.15 3.18
C THR A 45 5.56 -13.88 3.62
N GLU A 46 6.86 -13.96 3.86
CA GLU A 46 7.66 -12.80 4.22
C GLU A 46 7.72 -11.81 3.05
N ALA A 47 7.51 -10.54 3.36
CA ALA A 47 7.63 -9.44 2.42
C ALA A 47 8.38 -8.31 3.13
N CYS A 48 9.70 -8.22 2.88
CA CYS A 48 10.59 -7.13 3.31
C CYS A 48 10.33 -6.63 4.74
N GLY A 49 10.40 -7.54 5.71
CA GLY A 49 10.23 -7.24 7.14
C GLY A 49 8.83 -7.44 7.70
N TYR A 50 7.87 -7.79 6.87
CA TYR A 50 6.50 -8.13 7.28
C TYR A 50 6.11 -9.53 6.83
N GLY A 51 5.14 -10.13 7.50
CA GLY A 51 4.53 -11.40 7.13
C GLY A 51 3.14 -11.20 6.57
N ILE A 52 2.91 -11.59 5.32
CA ILE A 52 1.60 -11.50 4.67
C ILE A 52 0.97 -12.89 4.64
N ALA A 53 -0.28 -13.02 5.09
CA ALA A 53 -1.00 -14.28 5.11
C ALA A 53 -2.46 -14.13 4.69
N LYS A 54 -2.98 -15.16 4.00
CA LYS A 54 -4.40 -15.28 3.70
C LYS A 54 -5.07 -16.09 4.80
N ILE A 55 -6.07 -15.49 5.47
CA ILE A 55 -6.83 -16.10 6.56
C ILE A 55 -8.32 -16.01 6.21
N LYS A 56 -8.99 -17.14 6.06
CA LYS A 56 -10.42 -17.22 5.70
C LYS A 56 -10.81 -16.37 4.47
N GLY A 57 -9.94 -16.32 3.46
CA GLY A 57 -10.20 -15.59 2.21
C GLY A 57 -9.64 -14.18 2.18
N GLU A 58 -9.42 -13.53 3.31
CA GLU A 58 -8.86 -12.19 3.42
C GLU A 58 -7.35 -12.21 3.64
N THR A 59 -6.66 -11.16 3.23
CA THR A 59 -5.21 -11.02 3.37
C THR A 59 -4.88 -10.02 4.48
N TYR A 60 -3.97 -10.41 5.36
CA TYR A 60 -3.53 -9.66 6.53
C TYR A 60 -2.01 -9.52 6.55
N CYS A 61 -1.54 -8.51 7.27
CA CYS A 61 -0.13 -8.22 7.47
C CYS A 61 0.23 -8.29 8.96
N PHE A 62 1.37 -8.93 9.26
CA PHE A 62 1.89 -9.08 10.61
C PHE A 62 3.35 -8.62 10.67
N ASP A 63 3.71 -7.93 11.72
CA ASP A 63 5.10 -7.58 11.96
C ASP A 63 5.91 -8.77 12.55
N LYS A 64 7.19 -8.54 12.83
CA LYS A 64 8.08 -9.56 13.41
C LYS A 64 7.66 -10.03 14.81
N LYS A 65 6.90 -9.22 15.56
CA LYS A 65 6.35 -9.56 16.87
C LYS A 65 5.00 -10.30 16.76
N GLY A 66 4.41 -10.36 15.56
CA GLY A 66 3.12 -10.98 15.28
C GLY A 66 1.92 -10.03 15.43
N ARG A 67 2.15 -8.73 15.59
CA ARG A 67 1.10 -7.73 15.67
C ARG A 67 0.51 -7.51 14.28
N MET A 68 -0.82 -7.56 14.18
CA MET A 68 -1.54 -7.23 12.94
C MET A 68 -1.34 -5.75 12.61
N ARG A 69 -1.08 -5.45 11.35
CA ARG A 69 -0.88 -4.09 10.85
C ARG A 69 -2.12 -3.58 10.14
N THR A 70 -2.41 -2.28 10.30
CA THR A 70 -3.50 -1.54 9.64
C THR A 70 -2.96 -0.27 9.01
N GLY A 71 -3.75 0.39 8.18
CA GLY A 71 -3.36 1.61 7.48
C GLY A 71 -2.39 1.36 6.34
N LEU A 72 -1.65 2.38 5.96
CA LEU A 72 -0.59 2.32 4.96
C LEU A 72 0.65 1.65 5.56
N VAL A 73 1.05 0.51 4.97
CA VAL A 73 2.24 -0.24 5.39
C VAL A 73 3.28 -0.12 4.29
N GLU A 74 4.41 0.49 4.60
CA GLU A 74 5.58 0.57 3.72
C GLU A 74 6.58 -0.52 4.10
N LEU A 75 6.99 -1.31 3.10
CA LEU A 75 7.99 -2.34 3.25
C LEU A 75 9.40 -1.75 3.16
N SER A 76 10.42 -2.48 3.63
CA SER A 76 11.81 -2.01 3.59
C SER A 76 12.39 -1.86 2.18
N ASP A 77 11.74 -2.43 1.15
CA ASP A 77 12.07 -2.23 -0.26
C ASP A 77 11.29 -1.08 -0.91
N GLY A 78 10.54 -0.30 -0.12
CA GLY A 78 9.77 0.86 -0.55
C GLY A 78 8.38 0.55 -1.11
N ARG A 79 8.00 -0.72 -1.29
CA ARG A 79 6.64 -1.09 -1.70
C ARG A 79 5.62 -0.72 -0.63
N LYS A 80 4.41 -0.40 -1.04
CA LYS A 80 3.32 0.01 -0.15
C LYS A 80 2.12 -0.90 -0.30
N PHE A 81 1.45 -1.16 0.83
CA PHE A 81 0.18 -1.88 0.92
C PHE A 81 -0.76 -1.11 1.85
N TYR A 82 -2.06 -1.27 1.66
CA TYR A 82 -3.04 -0.69 2.56
C TYR A 82 -3.94 -1.77 3.18
N PHE A 83 -4.11 -1.70 4.50
CA PHE A 83 -4.98 -2.57 5.28
C PHE A 83 -6.02 -1.71 6.02
N ASP A 84 -7.30 -2.09 5.96
CA ASP A 84 -8.34 -1.36 6.67
C ASP A 84 -8.23 -1.53 8.20
N SER A 85 -9.16 -0.92 8.93
CA SER A 85 -9.22 -1.00 10.40
C SER A 85 -9.39 -2.42 10.93
N ASP A 86 -9.96 -3.34 10.13
CA ASP A 86 -10.06 -4.76 10.45
C ASP A 86 -8.79 -5.55 10.07
N GLY A 87 -7.76 -4.88 9.54
CA GLY A 87 -6.52 -5.48 9.06
C GLY A 87 -6.63 -6.16 7.70
N LYS A 88 -7.74 -6.02 6.97
CA LYS A 88 -7.93 -6.62 5.65
C LYS A 88 -7.27 -5.79 4.56
N MET A 89 -6.48 -6.44 3.71
CA MET A 89 -5.82 -5.77 2.59
C MET A 89 -6.83 -5.21 1.60
N LYS A 90 -6.66 -3.94 1.26
CA LYS A 90 -7.43 -3.25 0.21
C LYS A 90 -6.63 -3.15 -1.08
N THR A 91 -7.35 -3.08 -2.18
CA THR A 91 -6.81 -2.93 -3.54
C THR A 91 -7.65 -1.93 -4.33
N GLY A 92 -7.11 -1.45 -5.46
CA GLY A 92 -7.74 -0.41 -6.26
C GLY A 92 -7.44 0.99 -5.72
N ARG A 93 -8.29 1.95 -6.07
CA ARG A 93 -8.13 3.34 -5.66
C ARG A 93 -8.62 3.54 -4.22
N ILE A 94 -7.76 4.10 -3.39
CA ILE A 94 -8.00 4.35 -1.97
C ILE A 94 -7.62 5.80 -1.66
N VAL A 95 -8.40 6.47 -0.83
CA VAL A 95 -8.03 7.75 -0.23
C VAL A 95 -7.57 7.45 1.20
N VAL A 96 -6.33 7.83 1.51
CA VAL A 96 -5.75 7.67 2.84
C VAL A 96 -5.83 9.02 3.55
N ASN A 97 -6.45 9.01 4.72
CA ASN A 97 -6.56 10.16 5.59
C ASN A 97 -6.23 9.71 7.01
N ASP A 98 -5.03 10.01 7.46
CA ASP A 98 -4.51 9.70 8.78
C ASP A 98 -3.55 10.83 9.24
N ASP A 99 -2.90 10.68 10.38
CA ASP A 99 -2.00 11.70 10.94
C ASP A 99 -0.83 12.10 10.00
N ASN A 100 -0.51 11.25 9.02
CA ASN A 100 0.61 11.46 8.08
C ASN A 100 0.14 11.74 6.64
N HIS A 101 -1.14 11.55 6.33
CA HIS A 101 -1.68 11.65 4.98
C HIS A 101 -3.02 12.41 5.00
N ASP A 102 -3.04 13.59 4.40
CA ASP A 102 -4.27 14.41 4.27
C ASP A 102 -4.95 14.12 2.93
N ASN A 103 -5.93 13.23 2.95
CA ASN A 103 -6.73 12.84 1.77
C ASN A 103 -5.87 12.41 0.55
N GLU A 104 -4.71 11.81 0.80
CA GLU A 104 -3.84 11.35 -0.26
C GLU A 104 -4.44 10.18 -1.02
N VAL A 105 -4.34 10.22 -2.34
CA VAL A 105 -4.90 9.20 -3.23
C VAL A 105 -3.84 8.17 -3.58
N PHE A 106 -4.18 6.90 -3.37
CA PHE A 106 -3.36 5.76 -3.75
C PHE A 106 -4.11 4.81 -4.69
N TYR A 107 -3.36 4.03 -5.46
CA TYR A 107 -3.87 2.90 -6.22
C TYR A 107 -3.01 1.66 -5.95
N PHE A 108 -3.65 0.59 -5.51
CA PHE A 108 -3.02 -0.70 -5.22
C PHE A 108 -3.46 -1.75 -6.24
N THR A 109 -2.52 -2.59 -6.69
CA THR A 109 -2.78 -3.61 -7.71
C THR A 109 -3.90 -4.57 -7.30
N THR A 110 -4.80 -4.85 -8.22
CA THR A 110 -6.00 -5.68 -7.95
C THR A 110 -5.78 -7.17 -8.21
N SER A 111 -4.67 -7.54 -8.83
CA SER A 111 -4.35 -8.92 -9.23
C SER A 111 -2.90 -9.26 -8.94
N GLY A 112 -2.57 -10.55 -8.97
CA GLY A 112 -1.22 -11.07 -8.73
C GLY A 112 -1.17 -12.05 -7.56
N SER A 113 0.01 -12.63 -7.33
CA SER A 113 0.31 -13.50 -6.18
C SER A 113 0.37 -12.72 -4.86
N ILE A 114 0.48 -13.44 -3.75
CA ILE A 114 0.76 -12.83 -2.43
C ILE A 114 2.05 -12.00 -2.51
N GLY A 115 1.99 -10.75 -2.04
CA GLY A 115 3.09 -9.80 -2.09
C GLY A 115 3.22 -9.03 -3.42
N LYS A 116 2.34 -9.32 -4.41
CA LYS A 116 2.18 -8.51 -5.65
C LYS A 116 0.77 -7.92 -5.76
N ARG A 117 -0.28 -8.71 -5.47
CA ARG A 117 -1.62 -8.16 -5.31
C ARG A 117 -1.64 -7.25 -4.08
N GLY A 118 -2.17 -6.05 -4.23
CA GLY A 118 -2.18 -5.02 -3.18
C GLY A 118 -0.91 -4.17 -3.11
N ASP A 119 0.10 -4.44 -3.95
CA ASP A 119 1.28 -3.60 -4.07
C ASP A 119 0.93 -2.25 -4.71
N GLY A 120 1.62 -1.19 -4.29
CA GLY A 120 1.48 0.16 -4.86
C GLY A 120 1.76 0.14 -6.37
N PHE A 121 0.79 0.60 -7.16
CA PHE A 121 0.88 0.58 -8.61
C PHE A 121 1.75 1.74 -9.12
N THR A 122 2.60 1.47 -10.13
CA THR A 122 3.34 2.50 -10.87
C THR A 122 2.90 2.52 -12.34
N GLY A 123 2.54 3.69 -12.84
CA GLY A 123 2.11 3.90 -14.22
C GLY A 123 0.76 4.60 -14.34
N VAL A 124 0.14 4.52 -15.52
CA VAL A 124 -1.16 5.14 -15.79
C VAL A 124 -2.29 4.13 -15.56
N LYS A 125 -3.24 4.49 -14.71
CA LYS A 125 -4.46 3.71 -14.46
C LYS A 125 -5.69 4.63 -14.49
N ASP A 126 -6.68 4.26 -15.32
CA ASP A 126 -7.92 5.03 -15.52
C ASP A 126 -7.67 6.52 -15.82
N GLY A 127 -6.60 6.78 -16.62
CA GLY A 127 -6.19 8.11 -17.04
C GLY A 127 -5.45 8.92 -15.96
N SER A 128 -5.14 8.35 -14.81
CA SER A 128 -4.37 8.98 -13.73
C SER A 128 -3.00 8.32 -13.59
N LEU A 129 -1.98 9.13 -13.26
CA LEU A 129 -0.60 8.67 -13.07
C LEU A 129 -0.36 8.34 -11.60
N TYR A 130 0.29 7.21 -11.36
CA TYR A 130 0.69 6.77 -10.02
C TYR A 130 2.17 6.37 -10.01
N GLU A 131 2.83 6.63 -8.89
CA GLU A 131 4.18 6.15 -8.60
C GLU A 131 4.19 5.48 -7.23
N ASN A 132 4.57 4.21 -7.21
CA ASN A 132 4.56 3.39 -5.99
C ASN A 132 3.26 3.51 -5.18
N GLY A 133 2.14 3.47 -5.90
CA GLY A 133 0.79 3.62 -5.38
C GLY A 133 0.28 5.06 -5.29
N ARG A 134 1.11 6.03 -4.99
CA ARG A 134 0.70 7.43 -4.78
C ARG A 134 0.33 8.12 -6.09
N LEU A 135 -0.77 8.87 -6.08
CA LEU A 135 -1.16 9.70 -7.22
C LEU A 135 -0.10 10.78 -7.46
N VAL A 136 0.32 10.90 -8.71
CA VAL A 136 1.22 11.98 -9.18
C VAL A 136 0.36 13.05 -9.84
N SER A 137 0.41 14.28 -9.32
CA SER A 137 -0.37 15.41 -9.81
C SER A 137 0.54 16.64 -9.94
N ALA A 138 0.11 17.61 -10.76
CA ALA A 138 0.72 18.94 -10.76
C ALA A 138 0.50 19.59 -9.38
N GLU A 139 1.42 20.49 -9.01
CA GLU A 139 1.27 21.30 -7.82
C GLU A 139 0.03 22.21 -7.93
N GLU A 140 -0.55 22.55 -6.78
CA GLU A 140 -1.72 23.42 -6.70
C GLU A 140 -1.42 24.78 -7.38
N GLY A 141 -2.31 25.22 -8.25
CA GLY A 141 -2.16 26.45 -9.04
C GLY A 141 -1.40 26.30 -10.35
N MET A 142 -0.63 25.21 -10.55
CA MET A 142 0.19 25.01 -11.78
C MET A 142 -0.61 24.61 -13.00
N LYS A 143 -1.84 24.13 -12.87
CA LYS A 143 -2.70 23.57 -13.93
C LYS A 143 -2.15 22.29 -14.56
N TYR A 144 -0.92 22.34 -15.06
CA TYR A 144 -0.20 21.22 -15.68
C TYR A 144 1.26 21.22 -15.25
N GLU A 145 1.85 20.01 -15.15
CA GLU A 145 3.26 19.83 -14.86
C GLU A 145 3.81 18.64 -15.63
N LYS A 146 5.07 18.76 -16.09
CA LYS A 146 5.81 17.69 -16.72
C LYS A 146 6.55 16.88 -15.66
N VAL A 147 6.25 15.58 -15.57
CA VAL A 147 6.81 14.65 -14.58
C VAL A 147 7.42 13.43 -15.26
N THR A 148 8.37 12.79 -14.61
CA THR A 148 8.96 11.52 -15.07
C THR A 148 8.69 10.43 -14.04
N VAL A 149 8.05 9.34 -14.46
CA VAL A 149 7.75 8.17 -13.63
C VAL A 149 8.20 6.91 -14.38
N ASP A 150 8.99 6.07 -13.73
CA ASP A 150 9.54 4.84 -14.30
C ASP A 150 10.24 5.07 -15.66
N GLY A 151 11.05 6.14 -15.74
CA GLY A 151 11.78 6.53 -16.94
C GLY A 151 10.95 7.07 -18.11
N LYS A 152 9.63 7.25 -17.93
CA LYS A 152 8.69 7.76 -18.93
C LYS A 152 8.23 9.16 -18.54
N THR A 153 8.11 10.03 -19.52
CA THR A 153 7.67 11.42 -19.32
C THR A 153 6.16 11.54 -19.52
N TYR A 154 5.51 12.29 -18.65
CA TYR A 154 4.07 12.58 -18.68
C TYR A 154 3.83 14.07 -18.43
N VAL A 155 2.69 14.57 -18.90
CA VAL A 155 2.14 15.86 -18.47
C VAL A 155 0.83 15.57 -17.70
N VAL A 156 0.79 15.95 -16.44
CA VAL A 156 -0.34 15.73 -15.54
C VAL A 156 -0.99 17.07 -15.14
N ASN A 157 -2.26 17.03 -14.80
CA ASN A 157 -2.93 18.17 -14.17
C ASN A 157 -2.97 18.02 -12.63
N GLU A 158 -3.52 19.01 -11.94
CA GLU A 158 -3.66 19.03 -10.47
C GLU A 158 -4.48 17.86 -9.90
N SER A 159 -5.34 17.24 -10.68
CA SER A 159 -6.07 16.02 -10.27
C SER A 159 -5.38 14.71 -10.69
N GLY A 160 -4.11 14.80 -11.12
CA GLY A 160 -3.30 13.63 -11.51
C GLY A 160 -3.69 13.00 -12.84
N LYS A 161 -4.52 13.69 -13.67
CA LYS A 161 -4.90 13.19 -14.99
C LYS A 161 -3.79 13.43 -16.01
N VAL A 162 -3.42 12.38 -16.73
CA VAL A 162 -2.44 12.42 -17.80
C VAL A 162 -3.05 13.06 -19.05
N LYS A 163 -2.35 14.05 -19.60
CA LYS A 163 -2.70 14.61 -20.91
C LYS A 163 -2.11 13.74 -22.01
N THR A 164 -2.96 13.28 -22.93
CA THR A 164 -2.59 12.28 -23.95
C THR A 164 -2.47 12.84 -25.36
N SER A 165 -2.87 14.10 -25.59
CA SER A 165 -2.79 14.75 -26.90
C SER A 165 -2.94 16.27 -26.81
N GLY A 166 -2.58 16.96 -27.89
CA GLY A 166 -2.75 18.40 -28.06
C GLY A 166 -1.63 19.21 -27.41
N THR A 167 -1.91 20.48 -27.14
CA THR A 167 -0.99 21.39 -26.44
C THR A 167 -1.69 21.94 -25.22
N VAL A 168 -0.98 22.01 -24.10
CA VAL A 168 -1.43 22.66 -22.87
C VAL A 168 -0.39 23.68 -22.41
N THR A 169 -0.82 24.62 -21.59
CA THR A 169 0.04 25.67 -21.02
C THR A 169 -0.14 25.65 -19.52
N ASP A 170 0.96 25.59 -18.75
CA ASP A 170 0.93 25.69 -17.30
C ASP A 170 0.66 27.12 -16.81
N ALA A 171 0.67 27.34 -15.50
CA ALA A 171 0.43 28.65 -14.90
C ALA A 171 1.55 29.66 -15.20
N ASP A 172 2.77 29.20 -15.43
CA ASP A 172 3.94 30.02 -15.75
C ASP A 172 4.04 30.34 -17.23
N GLY A 173 3.10 29.86 -18.05
CA GLY A 173 3.07 30.10 -19.51
C GLY A 173 3.90 29.13 -20.34
N VAL A 174 4.46 28.07 -19.71
CA VAL A 174 5.21 27.04 -20.43
C VAL A 174 4.25 26.16 -21.22
N LYS A 175 4.54 25.96 -22.50
CA LYS A 175 3.73 25.18 -23.43
C LYS A 175 4.29 23.75 -23.55
N TYR A 176 3.44 22.76 -23.29
CA TYR A 176 3.73 21.34 -23.50
C TYR A 176 2.95 20.84 -24.72
N LYS A 177 3.70 20.48 -25.80
CA LYS A 177 3.10 19.77 -26.93
C LYS A 177 3.18 18.27 -26.65
N ILE A 178 2.01 17.65 -26.53
CA ILE A 178 1.90 16.25 -26.16
C ILE A 178 2.05 15.37 -27.41
N THR A 179 3.07 14.51 -27.40
CA THR A 179 3.31 13.51 -28.41
C THR A 179 3.50 12.16 -27.73
N LYS A 180 2.92 11.09 -28.28
CA LYS A 180 3.09 9.77 -27.70
C LYS A 180 4.56 9.34 -27.79
N ASP A 181 5.14 9.00 -26.63
CA ASP A 181 6.48 8.43 -26.57
C ASP A 181 6.46 6.98 -27.10
N PRO A 182 7.40 6.58 -28.00
CA PRO A 182 7.53 5.19 -28.44
C PRO A 182 7.70 4.19 -27.30
N ASN A 183 8.23 4.62 -26.16
CA ASN A 183 8.41 3.80 -24.95
C ASN A 183 7.18 3.79 -24.02
N GLY A 184 6.07 4.39 -24.44
CA GLY A 184 4.78 4.32 -23.74
C GLY A 184 4.49 5.47 -22.74
N GLY A 185 5.23 6.59 -22.82
CA GLY A 185 4.89 7.88 -22.17
C GLY A 185 4.09 8.83 -23.11
N TYR A 186 3.88 10.06 -22.67
CA TYR A 186 3.24 11.14 -23.44
C TYR A 186 3.99 12.44 -23.26
#